data_38554eeee3f978f16c155bd477e4b8f4
#
_entry.id   38554eeee3f978f16c155bd477e4b8f4
#
_cell.length_a   1.000
_cell.length_b   1.000
_cell.length_c   1.000
_cell.angle_alpha   90.00
_cell.angle_beta   90.00
_cell.angle_gamma   90.00
#
_symmetry.space_group_name_H-M   'P 1'
#
loop_
_entity.id
_entity.type
_entity.pdbx_description
1 polymer ?
#
loop_
_entity_poly.entity_id
_entity_poly.type
_entity_poly.pdbx_seq_one_letter_code
_entity_poly.pdbx_strand_id
1 'polypeptide(L)'
;ALHLEIRKLLEEGREPMREVEALLQENPAVAVVCDEIGCGVVPVDAFERAWREETGRVCCMLAERAARVDRVFCGIATCLKREGTP
;
A
#
# COMPACT_ATOMS: atom_id res chain seq x y z
N ALA A 1 -0.39 -10.07 -0.15
CA ALA A 1 -0.41 -8.72 -0.74
C ALA A 1 -0.92 -7.69 0.26
N LEU A 2 -0.37 -6.49 0.23
CA LEU A 2 -0.66 -5.45 1.22
C LEU A 2 -2.14 -5.08 1.30
N HIS A 3 -2.81 -4.93 0.15
CA HIS A 3 -4.22 -4.53 0.13
C HIS A 3 -5.13 -5.53 0.86
N LEU A 4 -4.79 -6.81 0.84
CA LEU A 4 -5.54 -7.83 1.55
C LEU A 4 -5.28 -7.79 3.06
N GLU A 5 -4.06 -7.49 3.47
CA GLU A 5 -3.74 -7.30 4.88
C GLU A 5 -4.45 -6.07 5.46
N ILE A 6 -4.51 -4.99 4.71
CA ILE A 6 -5.23 -3.78 5.12
C ILE A 6 -6.73 -4.09 5.29
N ARG A 7 -7.32 -4.85 4.36
CA ARG A 7 -8.71 -5.27 4.46
C ARG A 7 -8.96 -6.05 5.75
N LYS A 8 -8.09 -7.01 6.05
CA LYS A 8 -8.18 -7.81 7.26
C LYS A 8 -8.10 -6.96 8.52
N LEU A 9 -7.14 -6.02 8.56
CA LEU A 9 -6.98 -5.13 9.72
C LEU A 9 -8.23 -4.26 9.93
N LEU A 10 -8.82 -3.75 8.86
CA LEU A 10 -10.06 -2.98 8.96
C LEU A 10 -11.22 -3.83 9.46
N GLU A 11 -11.33 -5.07 9.01
CA GLU A 11 -12.37 -6.01 9.49
C GLU A 11 -12.21 -6.31 10.98
N GLU A 12 -10.98 -6.30 11.47
CA GLU A 12 -10.68 -6.52 12.89
C GLU A 12 -10.78 -5.24 13.74
N GLY A 13 -11.09 -4.10 13.13
CA GLY A 13 -11.15 -2.82 13.83
C GLY A 13 -9.80 -2.25 14.22
N ARG A 14 -8.71 -2.68 13.57
CA ARG A 14 -7.35 -2.21 13.84
C ARG A 14 -6.97 -1.09 12.89
N GLU A 15 -5.95 -0.30 13.25
CA GLU A 15 -5.46 0.80 12.43
C GLU A 15 -4.37 0.32 11.48
N PRO A 16 -4.64 0.25 10.15
CA PRO A 16 -3.65 -0.26 9.20
C PRO A 16 -2.34 0.52 9.18
N MET A 17 -2.41 1.84 9.25
CA MET A 17 -1.20 2.68 9.20
C MET A 17 -0.24 2.33 10.33
N ARG A 18 -0.74 2.21 11.55
CA ARG A 18 0.06 1.88 12.73
C ARG A 18 0.66 0.48 12.65
N GLU A 19 -0.14 -0.49 12.19
CA GLU A 19 0.31 -1.88 12.07
C GLU A 19 1.40 -2.02 11.02
N VAL A 20 1.25 -1.35 9.89
CA VAL A 20 2.25 -1.39 8.83
C VAL A 20 3.54 -0.68 9.26
N GLU A 21 3.44 0.45 9.96
CA GLU A 21 4.62 1.14 10.48
C GLU A 21 5.40 0.25 11.46
N ALA A 22 4.70 -0.46 12.34
CA ALA A 22 5.34 -1.39 13.27
C ALA A 22 6.06 -2.52 12.53
N LEU A 23 5.42 -3.06 11.49
CA LEU A 23 6.01 -4.10 10.66
C LEU A 23 7.30 -3.61 9.99
N LEU A 24 7.31 -2.38 9.49
CA LEU A 24 8.49 -1.81 8.84
C LEU A 24 9.64 -1.62 9.81
N GLN A 25 9.35 -1.21 11.05
CA GLN A 25 10.39 -1.05 12.08
C GLN A 25 11.05 -2.38 12.43
N GLU A 26 10.28 -3.46 12.44
CA GLU A 26 10.80 -4.79 12.72
C GLU A 26 11.50 -5.41 11.51
N ASN A 27 11.14 -5.00 10.31
CA ASN A 27 11.63 -5.59 9.06
C ASN A 27 12.04 -4.51 8.06
N PRO A 28 13.15 -3.79 8.31
CA PRO A 28 13.52 -2.65 7.46
C PRO A 28 13.86 -3.02 6.01
N ALA A 29 14.16 -4.28 5.75
CA ALA A 29 14.48 -4.76 4.40
C ALA A 29 13.31 -5.45 3.71
N VAL A 30 12.09 -5.30 4.23
CA VAL A 30 10.91 -5.97 3.68
C VAL A 30 10.55 -5.42 2.29
N ALA A 31 10.12 -6.31 1.41
CA ALA A 31 9.53 -5.93 0.13
C ALA A 31 8.01 -6.01 0.26
N VAL A 32 7.33 -4.96 -0.16
CA VAL A 32 5.87 -4.86 -0.07
C VAL A 32 5.26 -4.89 -1.47
N VAL A 33 4.28 -5.75 -1.67
CA VAL A 33 3.54 -5.88 -2.91
C VAL A 33 2.09 -5.50 -2.66
N CYS A 34 1.54 -4.62 -3.49
CA CYS A 34 0.15 -4.18 -3.37
C CYS A 34 -0.47 -4.04 -4.74
N ASP A 35 -1.69 -4.56 -4.90
CA ASP A 35 -2.46 -4.32 -6.11
C ASP A 35 -3.06 -2.92 -6.06
N GLU A 36 -3.20 -2.30 -7.24
CA GLU A 36 -3.81 -0.99 -7.36
C GLU A 36 -5.33 -1.14 -7.32
N ILE A 37 -5.94 -0.79 -6.19
CA ILE A 37 -7.39 -0.92 -5.98
C ILE A 37 -8.12 0.42 -6.03
N GLY A 38 -7.40 1.52 -6.24
CA GLY A 38 -7.96 2.86 -6.28
C GLY A 38 -8.56 3.28 -7.62
N CYS A 39 -8.43 2.45 -8.66
CA CYS A 39 -8.93 2.74 -10.00
C CYS A 39 -10.31 2.15 -10.23
N GLY A 40 -11.13 2.83 -11.05
CA GLY A 40 -12.44 2.36 -11.44
C GLY A 40 -13.58 3.10 -10.74
N VAL A 41 -14.75 2.47 -10.73
CA VAL A 41 -15.98 3.06 -10.18
C VAL A 41 -15.87 3.20 -8.67
N VAL A 42 -16.33 4.34 -8.12
CA VAL A 42 -16.37 4.55 -6.68
C VAL A 42 -17.37 3.58 -6.06
N PRO A 43 -16.98 2.76 -5.07
CA PRO A 43 -17.89 1.83 -4.44
C PRO A 43 -18.99 2.55 -3.66
N VAL A 44 -20.19 1.97 -3.66
CA VAL A 44 -21.32 2.47 -2.86
C VAL A 44 -21.15 2.07 -1.40
N ASP A 45 -20.57 0.90 -1.16
CA ASP A 45 -20.35 0.35 0.18
C ASP A 45 -19.32 1.18 0.95
N ALA A 46 -19.68 1.60 2.15
CA ALA A 46 -18.82 2.41 3.02
C ALA A 46 -17.52 1.68 3.40
N PHE A 47 -17.59 0.37 3.65
CA PHE A 47 -16.41 -0.41 3.97
C PHE A 47 -15.44 -0.48 2.79
N GLU A 48 -15.94 -0.69 1.59
CA GLU A 48 -15.10 -0.74 0.39
C GLU A 48 -14.43 0.60 0.13
N ARG A 49 -15.12 1.72 0.38
CA ARG A 49 -14.52 3.05 0.26
C ARG A 49 -13.43 3.27 1.30
N ALA A 50 -13.68 2.86 2.55
CA ALA A 50 -12.69 2.96 3.61
C ALA A 50 -11.46 2.13 3.31
N TRP A 51 -11.64 0.93 2.76
CA TRP A 51 -10.55 0.07 2.36
C TRP A 51 -9.69 0.71 1.26
N ARG A 52 -10.32 1.29 0.24
CA ARG A 52 -9.61 1.97 -0.84
C ARG A 52 -8.83 3.18 -0.32
N GLU A 53 -9.45 3.98 0.53
CA GLU A 53 -8.79 5.16 1.12
C GLU A 53 -7.60 4.77 1.99
N GLU A 54 -7.78 3.80 2.88
CA GLU A 54 -6.70 3.36 3.75
C GLU A 54 -5.55 2.71 2.96
N THR A 55 -5.87 1.91 1.96
CA THR A 55 -4.83 1.32 1.10
C THR A 55 -4.04 2.42 0.40
N GLY A 56 -4.71 3.44 -0.13
CA GLY A 56 -4.04 4.57 -0.77
C GLY A 56 -3.14 5.33 0.20
N ARG A 57 -3.61 5.60 1.42
CA ARG A 57 -2.84 6.31 2.44
C ARG A 57 -1.61 5.53 2.87
N VAL A 58 -1.76 4.22 3.10
CA VAL A 58 -0.64 3.36 3.47
C VAL A 58 0.37 3.29 2.33
N CYS A 59 -0.09 3.16 1.09
CA CYS A 59 0.80 3.14 -0.07
C CYS A 59 1.58 4.45 -0.21
N CYS A 60 0.96 5.59 0.06
CA CYS A 60 1.66 6.88 0.03
C CYS A 60 2.75 6.95 1.09
N MET A 61 2.46 6.49 2.31
CA MET A 61 3.45 6.45 3.38
C MET A 61 4.61 5.53 3.02
N LEU A 62 4.32 4.35 2.48
CA LEU A 62 5.35 3.40 2.06
C LEU A 62 6.22 3.98 0.94
N ALA A 63 5.61 4.65 -0.04
CA ALA A 63 6.33 5.25 -1.14
C ALA A 63 7.29 6.35 -0.66
N GLU A 64 6.91 7.11 0.36
CA GLU A 64 7.79 8.13 0.94
C GLU A 64 9.01 7.51 1.61
N ARG A 65 8.84 6.37 2.29
CA ARG A 65 9.91 5.71 3.04
C ARG A 65 10.73 4.73 2.21
N ALA A 66 10.18 4.22 1.12
CA ALA A 66 10.84 3.22 0.30
C ALA A 66 12.03 3.79 -0.46
N ALA A 67 13.11 3.02 -0.55
CA ALA A 67 14.26 3.37 -1.40
C ALA A 67 13.92 3.20 -2.88
N ARG A 68 13.00 2.30 -3.19
CA ARG A 68 12.56 2.04 -4.56
C ARG A 68 11.07 1.78 -4.61
N VAL A 69 10.41 2.35 -5.59
CA VAL A 69 8.98 2.11 -5.87
C VAL A 69 8.84 1.82 -7.36
N ASP A 70 8.24 0.68 -7.67
CA ASP A 70 7.93 0.28 -9.04
C ASP A 70 6.42 0.09 -9.19
N ARG A 71 5.90 0.45 -10.34
CA ARG A 71 4.54 0.14 -10.75
C ARG A 71 4.59 -0.93 -11.83
N VAL A 72 3.79 -1.97 -11.66
CA VAL A 72 3.67 -3.03 -12.67
C VAL A 72 2.29 -2.94 -13.31
N PHE A 73 2.27 -2.80 -14.63
CA PHE A 73 1.03 -2.74 -15.40
C PHE A 73 1.19 -3.59 -16.66
N CYS A 74 0.29 -4.53 -16.86
CA CYS A 74 0.33 -5.46 -18.00
C CYS A 74 1.66 -6.19 -18.12
N GLY A 75 2.25 -6.59 -16.97
CA GLY A 75 3.52 -7.29 -16.93
C GLY A 75 4.76 -6.42 -17.13
N ILE A 76 4.56 -5.10 -17.28
CA ILE A 76 5.65 -4.16 -17.51
C ILE A 76 5.90 -3.36 -16.24
N ALA A 77 7.13 -3.41 -15.72
CA ALA A 77 7.53 -2.66 -14.54
C ALA A 77 8.04 -1.28 -14.92
N THR A 78 7.54 -0.26 -14.24
CA THR A 78 7.99 1.13 -14.40
C THR A 78 8.52 1.62 -13.06
N CYS A 79 9.77 2.07 -13.04
CA CYS A 79 10.37 2.62 -11.83
C CYS A 79 9.83 4.02 -11.59
N LEU A 80 9.14 4.23 -10.46
CA LEU A 80 8.60 5.52 -10.07
C LEU A 80 9.53 6.28 -9.14
N LYS A 81 10.33 5.56 -8.35
CA LYS A 81 11.25 6.15 -7.39
C LYS A 81 12.45 5.23 -7.20
N ARG A 82 13.64 5.84 -7.17
CA ARG A 82 14.90 5.14 -6.84
C ARG A 82 15.82 6.13 -6.12
N GLU A 83 16.13 5.86 -4.86
CA GLU A 83 17.07 6.67 -4.11
C GLU A 83 18.49 6.45 -4.58
N GLY A 84 19.32 7.49 -4.47
CA GLY A 84 20.73 7.44 -4.89
C GLY A 84 20.94 7.56 -6.39
N THR A 85 19.88 7.81 -7.16
CA THR A 85 19.98 8.03 -8.60
C THR A 85 20.02 9.54 -8.88
N PRO A 86 21.05 10.03 -9.59
CA PRO A 86 21.10 11.45 -9.96
C PRO A 86 19.95 11.86 -10.88
#